data_878aacebfad1969faab211be5f44b4f5
#
_entry.id   878aacebfad1969faab211be5f44b4f5
#
_cell.length_a   1.000
_cell.length_b   1.000
_cell.length_c   1.000
_cell.angle_alpha   90.00
_cell.angle_beta   90.00
_cell.angle_gamma   90.00
#
_symmetry.space_group_name_H-M   'P 1'
#
loop_
_entity.id
_entity.type
_entity.pdbx_description
1 polymer ?
#
loop_
_entity_poly.entity_id
_entity_poly.type
_entity_poly.pdbx_seq_one_letter_code
_entity_poly.pdbx_strand_id
1 'polypeptide(L)'
;MVNTSKHPNITLYTYSEVVDFSGLPGKYKIKIKKHPRFIDEKKCTGCALCTTKCPIKIPNEFDRGIGERGAIYIPFPQAVPKYAVIDRSVCIECKNCERICPAEAVNFDQDAEIVDITVGAIIIATGYDLSLIHI
;
A
#
# COMPACT_ATOMS: atom_id res chain seq x y z
N MET A 1 10.55 12.24 -2.92
CA MET A 1 9.64 11.39 -2.17
C MET A 1 10.10 11.12 -0.73
N VAL A 2 11.32 10.65 -0.48
CA VAL A 2 11.81 10.38 0.90
C VAL A 2 11.72 11.62 1.81
N ASN A 3 12.10 12.80 1.31
CA ASN A 3 12.00 14.04 2.08
C ASN A 3 10.55 14.42 2.40
N THR A 4 9.63 14.17 1.49
CA THR A 4 8.19 14.42 1.70
C THR A 4 7.62 13.51 2.78
N SER A 5 7.97 12.22 2.78
CA SER A 5 7.48 11.25 3.76
C SER A 5 8.00 11.48 5.18
N LYS A 6 9.14 12.17 5.32
CA LYS A 6 9.76 12.50 6.61
C LYS A 6 9.44 13.90 7.13
N HIS A 7 8.73 14.70 6.35
CA HIS A 7 8.43 16.08 6.74
C HIS A 7 7.37 16.12 7.86
N PRO A 8 7.60 16.85 8.97
CA PRO A 8 6.72 16.82 10.13
C PRO A 8 5.31 17.36 9.87
N ASN A 9 5.15 18.22 8.87
CA ASN A 9 3.86 18.83 8.52
C ASN A 9 3.12 18.07 7.39
N ILE A 10 3.63 16.93 6.96
CA ILE A 10 3.02 16.10 5.91
C ILE A 10 2.61 14.77 6.51
N THR A 11 1.33 14.44 6.40
CA THR A 11 0.80 13.12 6.76
C THR A 11 0.55 12.34 5.48
N LEU A 12 1.19 11.19 5.36
CA LEU A 12 1.11 10.34 4.19
C LEU A 12 0.19 9.15 4.45
N TYR A 13 -0.88 9.04 3.68
CA TYR A 13 -1.77 7.88 3.66
C TYR A 13 -1.48 7.05 2.42
N THR A 14 -0.78 5.94 2.58
CA THR A 14 -0.46 5.01 1.51
C THR A 14 -1.38 3.80 1.53
N TYR A 15 -1.54 3.12 0.41
CA TYR A 15 -2.45 1.99 0.27
C TYR A 15 -3.87 2.34 0.72
N SER A 16 -4.31 3.53 0.30
CA SER A 16 -5.55 4.15 0.74
C SER A 16 -6.26 4.81 -0.44
N GLU A 17 -7.56 4.93 -0.33
CA GLU A 17 -8.39 5.60 -1.33
C GLU A 17 -9.32 6.63 -0.68
N VAL A 18 -9.65 7.68 -1.40
CA VAL A 18 -10.69 8.62 -1.01
C VAL A 18 -12.04 8.03 -1.40
N VAL A 19 -12.86 7.74 -0.42
CA VAL A 19 -14.19 7.11 -0.60
C VAL A 19 -15.27 8.14 -0.82
N ASP A 20 -15.19 9.25 -0.09
CA ASP A 20 -16.21 10.29 -0.11
C ASP A 20 -15.60 11.66 0.20
N PHE A 21 -16.21 12.71 -0.33
CA PHE A 21 -15.88 14.06 0.03
C PHE A 21 -17.11 14.94 0.04
N SER A 22 -17.18 15.90 0.93
CA SER A 22 -18.27 16.86 1.06
C SER A 22 -17.78 18.17 1.64
N GLY A 23 -18.57 19.20 1.54
CA GLY A 23 -18.29 20.49 2.16
C GLY A 23 -18.16 21.65 1.16
N LEU A 24 -17.68 22.76 1.67
CA LEU A 24 -17.50 24.01 0.93
C LEU A 24 -16.00 24.38 0.89
N PRO A 25 -15.59 25.25 -0.04
CA PRO A 25 -14.22 25.78 -0.08
C PRO A 25 -13.78 26.29 1.29
N GLY A 26 -12.60 25.84 1.73
CA GLY A 26 -12.06 26.12 3.06
C GLY A 26 -12.45 25.11 4.15
N LYS A 27 -13.44 24.24 3.92
CA LYS A 27 -13.92 23.25 4.88
C LYS A 27 -14.43 21.96 4.20
N TYR A 28 -13.56 21.27 3.49
CA TYR A 28 -13.89 19.96 2.93
C TYR A 28 -13.72 18.85 3.97
N LYS A 29 -14.72 17.99 4.07
CA LYS A 29 -14.66 16.75 4.83
C LYS A 29 -14.35 15.60 3.86
N ILE A 30 -13.31 14.85 4.13
CA ILE A 30 -12.86 13.75 3.28
C ILE A 30 -12.86 12.47 4.11
N LYS A 31 -13.41 11.40 3.54
CA LYS A 31 -13.31 10.05 4.09
C LYS A 31 -12.26 9.28 3.31
N ILE A 32 -11.24 8.83 4.01
CA ILE A 32 -10.17 8.02 3.47
C ILE A 32 -10.32 6.61 4.00
N LYS A 33 -10.42 5.63 3.09
CA LYS A 33 -10.38 4.22 3.43
C LYS A 33 -8.95 3.73 3.30
N LYS A 34 -8.36 3.36 4.40
CA LYS A 34 -7.04 2.75 4.48
C LYS A 34 -7.20 1.23 4.35
N HIS A 35 -6.68 0.66 3.28
CA HIS A 35 -6.73 -0.78 3.07
C HIS A 35 -5.75 -1.50 3.99
N PRO A 36 -6.10 -2.68 4.50
CA PRO A 36 -5.18 -3.46 5.32
C PRO A 36 -4.02 -4.00 4.47
N ARG A 37 -2.80 -3.75 4.92
CA ARG A 37 -1.59 -4.33 4.32
C ARG A 37 -1.32 -5.75 4.83
N PHE A 38 -1.94 -6.10 5.95
CA PHE A 38 -1.63 -7.29 6.75
C PHE A 38 -0.18 -7.32 7.26
N ILE A 39 0.44 -6.15 7.29
CA ILE A 39 1.79 -5.91 7.80
C ILE A 39 1.73 -4.74 8.78
N ASP A 40 2.38 -4.90 9.94
CA ASP A 40 2.54 -3.81 10.90
C ASP A 40 3.62 -2.85 10.39
N GLU A 41 3.19 -1.65 10.01
CA GLU A 41 4.07 -0.60 9.47
C GLU A 41 5.15 -0.13 10.47
N LYS A 42 4.88 -0.26 11.76
CA LYS A 42 5.84 0.13 12.81
C LYS A 42 6.96 -0.89 13.01
N LYS A 43 6.68 -2.15 12.71
CA LYS A 43 7.63 -3.25 12.86
C LYS A 43 8.37 -3.58 11.56
N CYS A 44 7.71 -3.41 10.42
CA CYS A 44 8.29 -3.75 9.13
C CYS A 44 9.50 -2.89 8.78
N THR A 45 10.64 -3.52 8.51
CA THR A 45 11.89 -2.85 8.13
C THR A 45 12.09 -2.76 6.61
N GLY A 46 11.20 -3.37 5.82
CA GLY A 46 11.32 -3.42 4.37
C GLY A 46 12.47 -4.31 3.86
N CYS A 47 12.89 -5.30 4.64
CA CYS A 47 14.01 -6.18 4.29
C CYS A 47 13.73 -7.15 3.13
N ALA A 48 12.46 -7.32 2.74
CA ALA A 48 11.99 -8.17 1.65
C ALA A 48 12.20 -9.69 1.84
N LEU A 49 12.65 -10.17 2.99
CA LEU A 49 12.83 -11.62 3.24
C LEU A 49 11.54 -12.41 3.07
N CYS A 50 10.42 -11.84 3.48
CA CYS A 50 9.11 -12.47 3.35
C CYS A 50 8.72 -12.74 1.88
N THR A 51 9.14 -11.87 0.96
CA THR A 51 8.83 -12.02 -0.47
C THR A 51 9.51 -13.22 -1.11
N THR A 52 10.67 -13.62 -0.60
CA THR A 52 11.46 -14.75 -1.12
C THR A 52 10.85 -16.11 -0.77
N LYS A 53 10.03 -16.18 0.27
CA LYS A 53 9.46 -17.44 0.79
C LYS A 53 8.01 -17.67 0.38
N CYS A 54 7.41 -16.73 -0.33
CA CYS A 54 6.06 -16.89 -0.84
C CYS A 54 6.03 -17.90 -2.00
N PRO A 55 5.23 -18.98 -1.92
CA PRO A 55 5.12 -19.96 -2.99
C PRO A 55 4.29 -19.48 -4.18
N ILE A 56 3.49 -18.44 -3.98
CA ILE A 56 2.64 -17.88 -5.02
C ILE A 56 3.47 -17.07 -6.00
N LYS A 57 3.20 -17.26 -7.30
CA LYS A 57 3.79 -16.51 -8.40
C LYS A 57 2.69 -16.02 -9.33
N ILE A 58 2.54 -14.73 -9.42
CA ILE A 58 1.59 -14.07 -10.31
C ILE A 58 2.31 -12.99 -11.12
N PRO A 59 1.77 -12.60 -12.30
CA PRO A 59 2.35 -11.50 -13.07
C PRO A 59 2.43 -10.22 -12.22
N ASN A 60 3.56 -9.54 -12.31
CA ASN A 60 3.77 -8.29 -11.60
C ASN A 60 3.08 -7.13 -12.35
N GLU A 61 2.08 -6.53 -11.72
CA GLU A 61 1.33 -5.41 -12.30
C GLU A 61 2.14 -4.12 -12.43
N PHE A 62 3.16 -3.94 -11.60
CA PHE A 62 4.00 -2.73 -11.59
C PHE A 62 4.97 -2.68 -12.76
N ASP A 63 5.27 -3.81 -13.40
CA ASP A 63 6.09 -3.90 -14.63
C ASP A 63 5.30 -4.39 -15.85
N ARG A 64 3.98 -4.25 -15.80
CA ARG A 64 3.05 -4.68 -16.87
C ARG A 64 3.06 -6.19 -17.15
N GLY A 65 3.40 -7.00 -16.14
CA GLY A 65 3.37 -8.44 -16.22
C GLY A 65 4.61 -9.08 -16.86
N ILE A 66 5.70 -8.32 -17.00
CA ILE A 66 6.97 -8.84 -17.52
C ILE A 66 7.62 -9.78 -16.50
N GLY A 67 7.61 -9.37 -15.23
CA GLY A 67 8.10 -10.18 -14.12
C GLY A 67 6.99 -10.84 -13.33
N GLU A 68 7.38 -11.56 -12.29
CA GLU A 68 6.48 -12.21 -11.36
C GLU A 68 6.62 -11.63 -9.94
N ARG A 69 5.54 -11.62 -9.18
CA ARG A 69 5.53 -11.30 -7.76
C ARG A 69 4.82 -12.36 -6.94
N GLY A 70 5.12 -12.42 -5.65
CA GLY A 70 4.37 -13.27 -4.71
C GLY A 70 3.05 -12.62 -4.26
N ALA A 71 2.28 -13.34 -3.44
CA ALA A 71 1.14 -12.77 -2.73
C ALA A 71 1.58 -11.72 -1.71
N ILE A 72 2.74 -11.89 -1.10
CA ILE A 72 3.42 -10.84 -0.32
C ILE A 72 4.49 -10.20 -1.18
N TYR A 73 4.49 -8.88 -1.26
CA TYR A 73 5.39 -8.14 -2.15
C TYR A 73 5.70 -6.75 -1.61
N ILE A 74 6.78 -6.17 -2.13
CA ILE A 74 7.08 -4.75 -2.08
C ILE A 74 6.93 -4.23 -3.52
N PRO A 75 6.15 -3.16 -3.78
CA PRO A 75 5.84 -2.72 -5.15
C PRO A 75 7.08 -2.53 -6.02
N PHE A 76 8.10 -1.88 -5.50
CA PHE A 76 9.39 -1.69 -6.15
C PHE A 76 10.45 -1.30 -5.11
N PRO A 77 11.76 -1.47 -5.41
CA PRO A 77 12.82 -1.28 -4.42
C PRO A 77 12.91 0.13 -3.81
N GLN A 78 12.47 1.16 -4.55
CA GLN A 78 12.46 2.55 -4.12
C GLN A 78 11.12 3.02 -3.56
N ALA A 79 10.22 2.10 -3.25
CA ALA A 79 8.90 2.43 -2.68
C ALA A 79 9.04 3.26 -1.38
N VAL A 80 8.18 4.25 -1.24
CA VAL A 80 8.09 5.08 -0.04
C VAL A 80 6.63 5.16 0.42
N PRO A 81 6.32 4.66 1.62
CA PRO A 81 7.19 3.87 2.52
C PRO A 81 7.52 2.48 1.96
N LYS A 82 8.67 1.95 2.34
CA LYS A 82 9.11 0.62 1.90
C LYS A 82 8.59 -0.46 2.84
N TYR A 83 7.32 -0.77 2.74
CA TYR A 83 6.67 -1.84 3.51
C TYR A 83 6.14 -2.92 2.59
N ALA A 84 6.13 -4.16 3.07
CA ALA A 84 5.49 -5.25 2.36
C ALA A 84 3.96 -5.10 2.41
N VAL A 85 3.31 -5.70 1.45
CA VAL A 85 1.84 -5.80 1.35
C VAL A 85 1.47 -7.23 1.04
N ILE A 86 0.41 -7.75 1.66
CA ILE A 86 -0.14 -9.06 1.35
C ILE A 86 -1.41 -8.89 0.52
N ASP A 87 -1.41 -9.45 -0.68
CA ASP A 87 -2.60 -9.55 -1.52
C ASP A 87 -3.40 -10.78 -1.10
N ARG A 88 -4.47 -10.54 -0.33
CA ARG A 88 -5.32 -11.62 0.19
C ARG A 88 -6.11 -12.35 -0.88
N SER A 89 -6.29 -11.75 -2.05
CA SER A 89 -7.03 -12.39 -3.15
C SER A 89 -6.32 -13.60 -3.73
N VAL A 90 -4.99 -13.63 -3.63
CA VAL A 90 -4.14 -14.72 -4.15
C VAL A 90 -3.39 -15.47 -3.04
N CYS A 91 -3.46 -14.99 -1.81
CA CYS A 91 -2.75 -15.58 -0.67
C CYS A 91 -3.40 -16.89 -0.21
N ILE A 92 -2.63 -17.96 -0.11
CA ILE A 92 -3.07 -19.28 0.37
C ILE A 92 -2.92 -19.47 1.88
N GLU A 93 -2.56 -18.42 2.61
CA GLU A 93 -2.39 -18.44 4.08
C GLU A 93 -1.39 -19.49 4.60
N CYS A 94 -0.35 -19.79 3.85
CA CYS A 94 0.66 -20.78 4.25
C CYS A 94 1.55 -20.33 5.43
N LYS A 95 1.46 -19.04 5.83
CA LYS A 95 2.20 -18.42 6.95
C LYS A 95 3.73 -18.49 6.87
N ASN A 96 4.29 -18.80 5.72
CA ASN A 96 5.74 -18.82 5.54
C ASN A 96 6.37 -17.43 5.73
N CYS A 97 5.67 -16.38 5.30
CA CYS A 97 6.09 -14.99 5.48
C CYS A 97 6.13 -14.58 6.97
N GLU A 98 5.17 -15.06 7.76
CA GLU A 98 5.13 -14.83 9.20
C GLU A 98 6.33 -15.48 9.90
N ARG A 99 6.64 -16.73 9.55
CA ARG A 99 7.74 -17.51 10.15
C ARG A 99 9.12 -16.93 9.82
N ILE A 100 9.31 -16.37 8.63
CA ILE A 100 10.62 -15.84 8.20
C ILE A 100 10.83 -14.39 8.63
N CYS A 101 9.79 -13.69 9.04
CA CYS A 101 9.87 -12.26 9.38
C CYS A 101 10.61 -12.07 10.72
N PRO A 102 11.83 -11.49 10.73
CA PRO A 102 12.59 -11.28 11.97
C PRO A 102 11.97 -10.19 12.85
N ALA A 103 11.16 -9.33 12.29
CA ALA A 103 10.50 -8.23 12.98
C ALA A 103 9.08 -8.60 13.46
N GLU A 104 8.60 -9.80 13.18
CA GLU A 104 7.23 -10.24 13.50
C GLU A 104 6.17 -9.21 13.07
N ALA A 105 6.34 -8.68 11.86
CA ALA A 105 5.49 -7.60 11.34
C ALA A 105 4.23 -8.11 10.65
N VAL A 106 4.13 -9.41 10.36
CA VAL A 106 2.96 -9.98 9.67
C VAL A 106 1.79 -10.11 10.63
N ASN A 107 0.64 -9.52 10.26
CA ASN A 107 -0.60 -9.59 11.02
C ASN A 107 -1.78 -9.80 10.06
N PHE A 108 -2.36 -10.98 10.08
CA PHE A 108 -3.50 -11.34 9.22
C PHE A 108 -4.85 -10.83 9.73
N ASP A 109 -4.91 -10.28 10.95
CA ASP A 109 -6.14 -9.81 11.60
C ASP A 109 -6.40 -8.30 11.38
N GLN A 110 -5.69 -7.66 10.46
CA GLN A 110 -5.92 -6.25 10.12
C GLN A 110 -7.21 -6.07 9.33
N ASP A 111 -7.97 -5.05 9.72
CA ASP A 111 -9.17 -4.61 9.01
C ASP A 111 -8.94 -3.26 8.32
N ALA A 112 -9.82 -2.94 7.36
CA ALA A 112 -9.83 -1.63 6.72
C ALA A 112 -10.23 -0.55 7.73
N GLU A 113 -9.50 0.55 7.73
CA GLU A 113 -9.75 1.71 8.60
C GLU A 113 -10.31 2.86 7.78
N ILE A 114 -11.34 3.53 8.30
CA ILE A 114 -11.87 4.76 7.70
C ILE A 114 -11.42 5.93 8.57
N VAL A 115 -10.73 6.87 7.93
CA VAL A 115 -10.23 8.10 8.56
C VAL A 115 -10.98 9.29 7.99
N ASP A 116 -11.59 10.09 8.87
CA ASP A 116 -12.24 11.34 8.50
C ASP A 116 -11.29 12.52 8.76
N ILE A 117 -11.03 13.31 7.72
CA ILE A 117 -10.20 14.52 7.83
C ILE A 117 -10.93 15.73 7.27
N THR A 118 -10.58 16.90 7.81
CA THR A 118 -11.07 18.21 7.32
C THR A 118 -9.91 18.97 6.73
N VAL A 119 -10.05 19.43 5.48
CA VAL A 119 -9.02 20.15 4.75
C VAL A 119 -9.56 21.44 4.13
N GLY A 120 -8.69 22.40 3.92
CA GLY A 120 -9.07 23.67 3.29
C GLY A 120 -9.18 23.60 1.76
N ALA A 121 -8.37 22.76 1.14
CA ALA A 121 -8.33 22.57 -0.31
C ALA A 121 -7.97 21.13 -0.67
N ILE A 122 -8.35 20.71 -1.87
CA ILE A 122 -8.04 19.39 -2.41
C ILE A 122 -7.30 19.59 -3.73
N ILE A 123 -6.15 18.94 -3.88
CA ILE A 123 -5.38 18.90 -5.12
C ILE A 123 -5.47 17.51 -5.69
N ILE A 124 -5.97 17.36 -6.90
CA ILE A 124 -6.09 16.09 -7.60
C ILE A 124 -4.88 15.91 -8.50
N ALA A 125 -4.10 14.88 -8.25
CA ALA A 125 -2.90 14.54 -9.01
C ALA A 125 -2.81 13.01 -9.13
N THR A 126 -3.78 12.41 -9.82
CA THR A 126 -3.98 10.95 -9.88
C THR A 126 -3.01 10.21 -10.80
N GLY A 127 -2.09 10.95 -11.44
CA GLY A 127 -1.14 10.38 -12.37
C GLY A 127 -1.73 10.10 -13.76
N TYR A 128 -0.97 9.39 -14.57
CA TYR A 128 -1.30 9.08 -15.94
C TYR A 128 -1.15 7.58 -16.19
N ASP A 129 -2.11 7.00 -16.87
CA ASP A 129 -2.05 5.63 -17.34
C ASP A 129 -2.26 5.56 -18.86
N LEU A 130 -1.50 4.69 -19.53
CA LEU A 130 -1.60 4.49 -20.97
C LEU A 130 -2.83 3.65 -21.30
N SER A 131 -3.76 4.24 -22.04
CA SER A 131 -4.86 3.47 -22.62
C SER A 131 -4.38 2.69 -23.85
N LEU A 132 -4.61 1.38 -23.84
CA LEU A 132 -4.30 0.48 -24.95
C LEU A 132 -5.45 0.32 -25.94
N ILE A 133 -6.48 1.16 -25.85
CA ILE A 133 -7.69 1.04 -26.67
C ILE A 133 -7.42 1.22 -28.17
N HIS A 134 -6.35 1.88 -28.54
CA HIS A 134 -5.97 2.19 -29.91
C HIS A 134 -4.75 1.46 -30.44
N ILE A 135 -4.34 0.41 -29.76
CA ILE A 135 -3.22 -0.43 -30.19
C ILE A 135 -3.72 -1.64 -30.96
#